data_eaaccf36cc33e72115c1bfadfca46249
#
_entry.id   eaaccf36cc33e72115c1bfadfca46249
#
_cell.length_a   1.000
_cell.length_b   1.000
_cell.length_c   1.000
_cell.angle_alpha   90.00
_cell.angle_beta   90.00
_cell.angle_gamma   90.00
#
_symmetry.space_group_name_H-M   'P 1'
#
loop_
_entity.id
_entity.type
_entity.pdbx_description
1 polymer ?
#
loop_
_entity_poly.entity_id
_entity_poly.type
_entity_poly.pdbx_seq_one_letter_code
_entity_poly.pdbx_strand_id
1 'polypeptide(L)'
;PISKFDLILEFHTLRKNPKILGETIFDDGAVVLYDQIQRQYRMIAVRAGTILIDERLCDPSKLGRLRFTCAHELAHWVLHKKLYSGTGDVAAYNGNVSSDESHGIIERQADTLASALLMPLPQIKKCFYRLKIGRTDEQLIAEMANIFEVSKQAMQIRLKSRNLI
;
A
#
# COMPACT_ATOMS: atom_id res chain seq x y z
N PRO A 1 8.17 11.54 8.34
CA PRO A 1 8.45 10.14 8.73
C PRO A 1 9.28 9.40 7.69
N ILE A 2 9.06 9.63 6.37
CA ILE A 2 9.78 8.96 5.28
C ILE A 2 11.30 9.21 5.36
N SER A 3 11.72 10.45 5.68
CA SER A 3 13.13 10.79 5.85
C SER A 3 13.87 10.04 6.97
N LYS A 4 13.12 9.49 7.93
CA LYS A 4 13.68 8.71 9.04
C LYS A 4 14.12 7.30 8.62
N PHE A 5 13.65 6.83 7.46
CA PHE A 5 13.92 5.49 6.93
C PHE A 5 14.78 5.54 5.66
N ASP A 6 15.29 6.71 5.27
CA ASP A 6 16.00 6.95 4.00
C ASP A 6 15.21 6.42 2.78
N LEU A 7 13.89 6.66 2.79
CA LEU A 7 12.98 6.21 1.74
C LEU A 7 12.74 7.30 0.70
N ILE A 8 12.71 6.88 -0.55
CA ILE A 8 12.39 7.69 -1.71
C ILE A 8 11.02 7.25 -2.23
N LEU A 9 10.13 8.21 -2.48
CA LEU A 9 8.82 7.94 -3.09
C LEU A 9 8.79 8.52 -4.49
N GLU A 10 8.55 7.68 -5.48
CA GLU A 10 8.48 8.07 -6.88
C GLU A 10 7.18 7.61 -7.53
N PHE A 11 6.69 8.41 -8.47
CA PHE A 11 5.46 8.14 -9.21
C PHE A 11 5.77 7.87 -10.67
N HIS A 12 5.34 6.71 -11.16
CA HIS A 12 5.57 6.26 -12.53
C HIS A 12 4.39 5.44 -13.03
N THR A 13 4.26 5.27 -14.33
CA THR A 13 3.44 4.20 -14.88
C THR A 13 4.20 2.88 -14.71
N LEU A 14 3.81 2.07 -13.72
CA LEU A 14 4.59 0.88 -13.39
C LEU A 14 4.48 -0.19 -14.48
N ARG A 15 3.26 -0.55 -14.86
CA ARG A 15 2.99 -1.61 -15.85
C ARG A 15 1.72 -1.28 -16.65
N LYS A 16 1.55 -1.92 -17.82
CA LYS A 16 0.24 -1.95 -18.50
C LYS A 16 -0.85 -2.58 -17.65
N ASN A 17 -0.48 -3.54 -16.80
CA ASN A 17 -1.42 -4.22 -15.91
C ASN A 17 -1.91 -3.25 -14.82
N PRO A 18 -3.22 -2.92 -14.80
CA PRO A 18 -3.76 -1.96 -13.84
C PRO A 18 -3.84 -2.50 -12.40
N LYS A 19 -3.50 -3.76 -12.17
CA LYS A 19 -3.50 -4.37 -10.83
C LYS A 19 -2.25 -4.05 -10.03
N ILE A 20 -1.13 -3.74 -10.70
CA ILE A 20 0.13 -3.37 -10.04
C ILE A 20 0.09 -1.87 -9.78
N LEU A 21 0.06 -1.49 -8.52
CA LEU A 21 -0.12 -0.10 -8.07
C LEU A 21 1.03 0.42 -7.23
N GLY A 22 1.87 -0.45 -6.71
CA GLY A 22 3.07 -0.12 -5.94
C GLY A 22 4.12 -1.20 -6.12
N GLU A 23 5.36 -0.85 -5.80
CA GLU A 23 6.51 -1.75 -5.84
C GLU A 23 7.59 -1.22 -4.89
N THR A 24 8.05 -2.05 -3.97
CA THR A 24 9.12 -1.69 -3.02
C THR A 24 10.46 -2.23 -3.50
N ILE A 25 11.46 -1.36 -3.60
CA ILE A 25 12.81 -1.68 -4.04
C ILE A 25 13.68 -2.00 -2.83
N PHE A 26 14.20 -3.22 -2.75
CA PHE A 26 14.98 -3.69 -1.62
C PHE A 26 16.49 -3.60 -1.83
N ASP A 27 16.96 -3.66 -3.08
CA ASP A 27 18.36 -3.57 -3.45
C ASP A 27 18.58 -2.56 -4.59
N ASP A 28 19.79 -2.01 -4.70
CA ASP A 28 20.17 -1.15 -5.83
C ASP A 28 20.13 -1.96 -7.13
N GLY A 29 19.63 -1.36 -8.19
CA GLY A 29 19.56 -2.05 -9.49
C GLY A 29 18.78 -1.30 -10.54
N ALA A 30 18.06 -2.04 -11.38
CA ALA A 30 17.22 -1.48 -12.42
C ALA A 30 15.86 -2.18 -12.47
N VAL A 31 14.81 -1.40 -12.70
CA VAL A 31 13.44 -1.89 -12.89
C VAL A 31 12.91 -1.49 -14.25
N VAL A 32 11.95 -2.26 -14.73
CA VAL A 32 11.31 -2.03 -16.02
C VAL A 32 9.98 -1.31 -15.78
N LEU A 33 9.84 -0.08 -16.30
CA LEU A 33 8.64 0.73 -16.24
C LEU A 33 8.03 0.90 -17.63
N TYR A 34 6.74 1.19 -17.67
CA TYR A 34 6.04 1.45 -18.93
C TYR A 34 6.00 2.94 -19.24
N ASP A 35 6.58 3.33 -20.38
CA ASP A 35 6.49 4.69 -20.91
C ASP A 35 5.21 4.83 -21.75
N GLN A 36 4.25 5.64 -21.28
CA GLN A 36 2.97 5.85 -21.96
C GLN A 36 3.11 6.64 -23.25
N ILE A 37 4.08 7.55 -23.32
CA ILE A 37 4.30 8.42 -24.48
C ILE A 37 4.89 7.60 -25.62
N GLN A 38 5.95 6.85 -25.34
CA GLN A 38 6.63 6.01 -26.32
C GLN A 38 5.96 4.66 -26.51
N ARG A 39 4.97 4.31 -25.67
CA ARG A 39 4.24 3.03 -25.67
C ARG A 39 5.14 1.80 -25.58
N GLN A 40 6.25 1.92 -24.89
CA GLN A 40 7.23 0.85 -24.70
C GLN A 40 7.68 0.73 -23.26
N TYR A 41 8.27 -0.40 -22.93
CA TYR A 41 8.93 -0.57 -21.64
C TYR A 41 10.34 0.02 -21.69
N ARG A 42 10.75 0.70 -20.62
CA ARG A 42 12.10 1.23 -20.43
C ARG A 42 12.65 0.78 -19.07
N MET A 43 13.96 0.62 -19.03
CA MET A 43 14.68 0.31 -17.80
C MET A 43 15.17 1.61 -17.14
N ILE A 44 14.94 1.73 -15.83
CA ILE A 44 15.46 2.84 -15.03
C ILE A 44 16.31 2.30 -13.88
N ALA A 45 17.36 3.03 -13.51
CA ALA A 45 18.14 2.73 -12.32
C ALA A 45 17.38 3.17 -11.08
N VAL A 46 17.37 2.32 -10.05
CA VAL A 46 16.70 2.58 -8.77
C VAL A 46 17.63 2.23 -7.61
N ARG A 47 17.39 2.83 -6.45
CA ARG A 47 18.13 2.57 -5.21
C ARG A 47 17.27 1.77 -4.23
N ALA A 48 17.93 1.01 -3.37
CA ALA A 48 17.30 0.41 -2.21
C ALA A 48 16.59 1.48 -1.37
N GLY A 49 15.35 1.17 -0.94
CA GLY A 49 14.50 2.14 -0.24
C GLY A 49 13.65 3.02 -1.14
N THR A 50 13.69 2.81 -2.47
CA THR A 50 12.72 3.45 -3.37
C THR A 50 11.39 2.71 -3.29
N ILE A 51 10.31 3.46 -3.12
CA ILE A 51 8.93 3.00 -3.25
C ILE A 51 8.38 3.62 -4.53
N LEU A 52 8.05 2.78 -5.48
CA LEU A 52 7.43 3.17 -6.74
C LEU A 52 5.91 3.07 -6.60
N ILE A 53 5.20 4.13 -6.97
CA ILE A 53 3.73 4.19 -6.94
C ILE A 53 3.22 4.48 -8.35
N ASP A 54 2.18 3.77 -8.74
CA ASP A 54 1.57 4.00 -10.04
C ASP A 54 0.88 5.38 -10.09
N GLU A 55 1.25 6.20 -11.06
CA GLU A 55 0.75 7.57 -11.24
C GLU A 55 -0.78 7.64 -11.46
N ARG A 56 -1.42 6.54 -11.88
CA ARG A 56 -2.90 6.46 -11.97
C ARG A 56 -3.59 6.66 -10.62
N LEU A 57 -2.86 6.55 -9.51
CA LEU A 57 -3.34 6.84 -8.16
C LEU A 57 -3.29 8.32 -7.79
N CYS A 58 -2.62 9.17 -8.58
CA CYS A 58 -2.52 10.62 -8.30
C CYS A 58 -3.84 11.38 -8.55
N ASP A 59 -4.86 10.73 -9.10
CA ASP A 59 -6.21 11.28 -9.20
C ASP A 59 -6.78 11.55 -7.79
N PRO A 60 -7.26 12.78 -7.49
CA PRO A 60 -7.81 13.13 -6.18
C PRO A 60 -8.93 12.20 -5.70
N SER A 61 -9.73 11.64 -6.61
CA SER A 61 -10.79 10.68 -6.28
C SER A 61 -10.25 9.36 -5.72
N LYS A 62 -8.96 9.08 -5.90
CA LYS A 62 -8.29 7.86 -5.46
C LYS A 62 -7.39 8.05 -4.23
N LEU A 63 -7.47 9.20 -3.55
CA LEU A 63 -6.61 9.52 -2.40
C LEU A 63 -6.53 8.39 -1.36
N GLY A 64 -7.66 7.82 -0.97
CA GLY A 64 -7.68 6.73 0.01
C GLY A 64 -6.96 5.47 -0.49
N ARG A 65 -7.00 5.19 -1.80
CA ARG A 65 -6.28 4.09 -2.42
C ARG A 65 -4.79 4.38 -2.51
N LEU A 66 -4.42 5.59 -2.93
CA LEU A 66 -3.03 6.06 -2.94
C LEU A 66 -2.38 5.89 -1.56
N ARG A 67 -3.03 6.42 -0.52
CA ARG A 67 -2.52 6.35 0.85
C ARG A 67 -2.34 4.90 1.31
N PHE A 68 -3.31 4.04 1.00
CA PHE A 68 -3.23 2.63 1.37
C PHE A 68 -2.08 1.93 0.64
N THR A 69 -1.91 2.16 -0.66
CA THR A 69 -0.78 1.62 -1.43
C THR A 69 0.56 2.09 -0.87
N CYS A 70 0.73 3.39 -0.60
CA CYS A 70 1.97 3.90 0.02
C CYS A 70 2.26 3.26 1.38
N ALA A 71 1.23 3.08 2.22
CA ALA A 71 1.39 2.43 3.53
C ALA A 71 1.70 0.94 3.41
N HIS A 72 1.17 0.27 2.40
CA HIS A 72 1.42 -1.14 2.08
C HIS A 72 2.87 -1.36 1.62
N GLU A 73 3.36 -0.54 0.70
CA GLU A 73 4.76 -0.59 0.26
C GLU A 73 5.74 -0.26 1.40
N LEU A 74 5.41 0.75 2.22
CA LEU A 74 6.17 1.02 3.44
C LEU A 74 6.18 -0.18 4.39
N ALA A 75 5.08 -0.89 4.52
CA ALA A 75 5.00 -2.09 5.35
C ALA A 75 5.90 -3.21 4.82
N HIS A 76 5.97 -3.40 3.50
CA HIS A 76 6.92 -4.33 2.90
C HIS A 76 8.37 -3.96 3.26
N TRP A 77 8.75 -2.70 3.14
CA TRP A 77 10.09 -2.26 3.53
C TRP A 77 10.40 -2.54 5.00
N VAL A 78 9.48 -2.20 5.89
CA VAL A 78 9.69 -2.34 7.34
C VAL A 78 9.74 -3.80 7.79
N LEU A 79 8.85 -4.64 7.26
CA LEU A 79 8.69 -6.03 7.72
C LEU A 79 9.57 -7.01 6.94
N HIS A 80 9.78 -6.77 5.65
CA HIS A 80 10.29 -7.79 4.75
C HIS A 80 11.67 -7.47 4.16
N LYS A 81 12.27 -6.29 4.49
CA LYS A 81 13.58 -5.91 3.98
C LYS A 81 14.63 -7.02 4.15
N LYS A 82 14.72 -7.62 5.35
CA LYS A 82 15.71 -8.68 5.63
C LYS A 82 15.46 -9.96 4.83
N LEU A 83 14.23 -10.17 4.38
CA LEU A 83 13.87 -11.36 3.60
C LEU A 83 14.31 -11.21 2.14
N TYR A 84 14.26 -9.99 1.61
CA TYR A 84 14.46 -9.71 0.19
C TYR A 84 15.80 -9.10 -0.15
N SER A 85 16.42 -8.34 0.77
CA SER A 85 17.74 -7.74 0.51
C SER A 85 18.82 -8.81 0.27
N GLY A 86 19.61 -8.61 -0.78
CA GLY A 86 20.70 -9.52 -1.14
C GLY A 86 20.27 -10.78 -1.91
N THR A 87 19.01 -10.88 -2.33
CA THR A 87 18.52 -12.03 -3.13
C THR A 87 18.87 -11.91 -4.62
N GLY A 88 19.31 -10.72 -5.05
CA GLY A 88 19.56 -10.40 -6.46
C GLY A 88 18.30 -9.93 -7.21
N ASP A 89 17.13 -10.04 -6.60
CA ASP A 89 15.90 -9.48 -7.14
C ASP A 89 15.74 -8.04 -6.64
N VAL A 90 15.89 -7.08 -7.53
CA VAL A 90 15.81 -5.64 -7.21
C VAL A 90 14.45 -5.26 -6.66
N ALA A 91 13.40 -5.88 -7.19
CA ALA A 91 12.04 -5.72 -6.74
C ALA A 91 11.47 -7.09 -6.34
N ALA A 92 11.22 -7.28 -5.09
CA ALA A 92 10.82 -8.57 -4.53
C ALA A 92 9.45 -9.08 -4.99
N TYR A 93 8.70 -8.27 -5.70
CA TYR A 93 7.31 -8.56 -6.04
C TYR A 93 7.09 -9.20 -7.41
N ASN A 94 8.12 -9.53 -8.17
CA ASN A 94 7.96 -10.14 -9.49
C ASN A 94 7.72 -11.67 -9.48
N GLY A 95 6.92 -12.16 -8.55
CA GLY A 95 6.27 -13.48 -8.70
C GLY A 95 7.14 -14.70 -8.51
N ASN A 96 8.38 -14.57 -8.07
CA ASN A 96 9.29 -15.70 -7.89
C ASN A 96 9.39 -16.25 -6.47
N VAL A 97 8.49 -15.86 -5.55
CA VAL A 97 8.39 -16.52 -4.26
C VAL A 97 7.69 -17.86 -4.43
N SER A 98 8.41 -18.91 -4.22
CA SER A 98 8.17 -20.28 -4.60
C SER A 98 7.02 -21.04 -3.91
N SER A 99 6.05 -20.34 -3.30
CA SER A 99 4.77 -20.95 -2.92
C SER A 99 3.67 -19.90 -2.74
N ASP A 100 2.50 -20.12 -3.29
CA ASP A 100 1.30 -19.28 -3.15
C ASP A 100 0.97 -18.94 -1.69
N GLU A 101 1.23 -19.85 -0.75
CA GLU A 101 0.94 -19.66 0.68
C GLU A 101 1.88 -18.65 1.35
N SER A 102 3.18 -18.72 1.09
CA SER A 102 4.17 -17.80 1.68
C SER A 102 3.93 -16.36 1.21
N HIS A 103 3.64 -16.19 -0.07
CA HIS A 103 3.27 -14.90 -0.65
C HIS A 103 2.02 -14.33 0.03
N GLY A 104 0.98 -15.15 0.19
CA GLY A 104 -0.25 -14.72 0.87
C GLY A 104 -0.04 -14.30 2.33
N ILE A 105 0.95 -14.86 3.04
CA ILE A 105 1.31 -14.45 4.41
C ILE A 105 1.96 -13.08 4.40
N ILE A 106 2.92 -12.85 3.52
CA ILE A 106 3.66 -11.60 3.37
C ILE A 106 2.70 -10.44 3.05
N GLU A 107 1.80 -10.65 2.09
CA GLU A 107 0.77 -9.67 1.73
C GLU A 107 -0.16 -9.34 2.91
N ARG A 108 -0.64 -10.35 3.63
CA ARG A 108 -1.49 -10.13 4.81
C ARG A 108 -0.77 -9.37 5.93
N GLN A 109 0.54 -9.57 6.09
CA GLN A 109 1.35 -8.82 7.05
C GLN A 109 1.46 -7.35 6.63
N ALA A 110 1.74 -7.08 5.36
CA ALA A 110 1.81 -5.73 4.80
C ALA A 110 0.45 -5.01 4.92
N ASP A 111 -0.65 -5.65 4.53
CA ASP A 111 -2.01 -5.12 4.68
C ASP A 111 -2.38 -4.82 6.13
N THR A 112 -1.98 -5.70 7.05
CA THR A 112 -2.24 -5.52 8.49
C THR A 112 -1.52 -4.30 9.04
N LEU A 113 -0.24 -4.13 8.71
CA LEU A 113 0.53 -2.96 9.14
C LEU A 113 0.03 -1.69 8.47
N ALA A 114 -0.21 -1.68 7.16
CA ALA A 114 -0.78 -0.55 6.44
C ALA A 114 -2.12 -0.10 7.04
N SER A 115 -3.00 -1.06 7.30
CA SER A 115 -4.28 -0.81 7.97
C SER A 115 -4.11 -0.24 9.39
N ALA A 116 -3.10 -0.71 10.14
CA ALA A 116 -2.84 -0.20 11.48
C ALA A 116 -2.26 1.22 11.47
N LEU A 117 -1.43 1.54 10.49
CA LEU A 117 -0.84 2.88 10.31
C LEU A 117 -1.91 3.92 9.96
N LEU A 118 -2.78 3.60 9.00
CA LEU A 118 -3.81 4.54 8.52
C LEU A 118 -5.04 4.59 9.43
N MET A 119 -5.36 3.50 10.09
CA MET A 119 -6.55 3.32 10.92
C MET A 119 -6.18 2.74 12.29
N PRO A 120 -5.45 3.51 13.15
CA PRO A 120 -5.03 3.03 14.47
C PRO A 120 -6.24 2.70 15.34
N LEU A 121 -6.21 1.54 16.02
CA LEU A 121 -7.38 1.01 16.72
C LEU A 121 -7.96 1.93 17.79
N PRO A 122 -7.16 2.64 18.62
CA PRO A 122 -7.72 3.57 19.60
C PRO A 122 -8.55 4.69 18.96
N GLN A 123 -8.05 5.26 17.85
CA GLN A 123 -8.71 6.31 17.10
C GLN A 123 -9.98 5.81 16.40
N ILE A 124 -9.92 4.62 15.81
CA ILE A 124 -11.08 3.95 15.21
C ILE A 124 -12.16 3.74 16.26
N LYS A 125 -11.85 3.17 17.42
CA LYS A 125 -12.84 2.95 18.49
C LYS A 125 -13.44 4.28 18.98
N LYS A 126 -12.61 5.28 19.25
CA LYS A 126 -13.08 6.61 19.68
C LYS A 126 -14.03 7.23 18.65
N CYS A 127 -13.68 7.18 17.37
CA CYS A 127 -14.49 7.70 16.27
C CYS A 127 -15.81 6.91 16.14
N PHE A 128 -15.74 5.59 16.14
CA PHE A 128 -16.86 4.68 16.04
C PHE A 128 -17.93 4.96 17.12
N TYR A 129 -17.54 4.93 18.39
CA TYR A 129 -18.50 5.13 19.48
C TYR A 129 -19.09 6.55 19.52
N ARG A 130 -18.34 7.55 19.04
CA ARG A 130 -18.85 8.92 18.90
C ARG A 130 -19.91 9.04 17.80
N LEU A 131 -19.74 8.30 16.70
CA LEU A 131 -20.57 8.47 15.50
C LEU A 131 -21.72 7.45 15.40
N LYS A 132 -21.65 6.34 16.14
CA LYS A 132 -22.58 5.20 15.99
C LYS A 132 -24.05 5.56 16.24
N ILE A 133 -24.34 6.53 17.13
CA ILE A 133 -25.72 6.85 17.54
C ILE A 133 -26.48 7.46 16.35
N GLY A 134 -27.62 6.84 16.01
CA GLY A 134 -28.54 7.32 14.97
C GLY A 134 -28.05 7.10 13.53
N ARG A 135 -27.02 6.29 13.30
CA ARG A 135 -26.50 5.98 11.96
C ARG A 135 -26.62 4.50 11.64
N THR A 136 -26.85 4.23 10.36
CA THR A 136 -26.68 2.88 9.81
C THR A 136 -25.19 2.56 9.65
N ASP A 137 -24.84 1.27 9.56
CA ASP A 137 -23.46 0.86 9.33
C ASP A 137 -22.87 1.46 8.05
N GLU A 138 -23.67 1.58 7.00
CA GLU A 138 -23.24 2.17 5.73
C GLU A 138 -22.88 3.67 5.87
N GLN A 139 -23.72 4.44 6.58
CA GLN A 139 -23.46 5.84 6.87
C GLN A 139 -22.21 6.01 7.74
N LEU A 140 -22.07 5.16 8.75
CA LEU A 140 -20.93 5.15 9.66
C LEU A 140 -19.62 4.85 8.93
N ILE A 141 -19.61 3.81 8.09
CA ILE A 141 -18.46 3.44 7.25
C ILE A 141 -18.07 4.60 6.34
N ALA A 142 -19.04 5.24 5.67
CA ALA A 142 -18.78 6.34 4.75
C ALA A 142 -18.16 7.55 5.47
N GLU A 143 -18.72 7.94 6.63
CA GLU A 143 -18.22 9.07 7.41
C GLU A 143 -16.84 8.79 8.01
N MET A 144 -16.64 7.61 8.57
CA MET A 144 -15.32 7.21 9.09
C MET A 144 -14.27 7.09 7.98
N ALA A 145 -14.63 6.57 6.81
CA ALA A 145 -13.73 6.50 5.66
C ALA A 145 -13.24 7.90 5.24
N ASN A 146 -14.13 8.88 5.25
CA ASN A 146 -13.76 10.27 4.97
C ASN A 146 -12.83 10.87 6.05
N ILE A 147 -13.14 10.64 7.33
CA ILE A 147 -12.32 11.15 8.46
C ILE A 147 -10.91 10.59 8.43
N PHE A 148 -10.75 9.30 8.10
CA PHE A 148 -9.44 8.64 8.05
C PHE A 148 -8.78 8.74 6.67
N GLU A 149 -9.45 9.34 5.68
CA GLU A 149 -8.99 9.46 4.29
C GLU A 149 -8.57 8.11 3.70
N VAL A 150 -9.45 7.11 3.87
CA VAL A 150 -9.29 5.76 3.31
C VAL A 150 -10.52 5.40 2.47
N SER A 151 -10.42 4.32 1.68
CA SER A 151 -11.60 3.83 0.95
C SER A 151 -12.67 3.27 1.90
N LYS A 152 -13.95 3.37 1.51
CA LYS A 152 -15.06 2.74 2.24
C LYS A 152 -14.81 1.24 2.46
N GLN A 153 -14.26 0.56 1.46
CA GLN A 153 -13.92 -0.86 1.54
C GLN A 153 -12.86 -1.13 2.63
N ALA A 154 -11.78 -0.34 2.66
CA ALA A 154 -10.74 -0.48 3.69
C ALA A 154 -11.30 -0.24 5.10
N MET A 155 -12.13 0.79 5.27
CA MET A 155 -12.81 1.08 6.54
C MET A 155 -13.73 -0.07 6.96
N GLN A 156 -14.54 -0.59 6.05
CA GLN A 156 -15.45 -1.72 6.32
C GLN A 156 -14.67 -2.97 6.78
N ILE A 157 -13.61 -3.33 6.07
CA ILE A 157 -12.73 -4.45 6.43
C ILE A 157 -12.14 -4.23 7.83
N ARG A 158 -11.67 -3.00 8.11
CA ARG A 158 -11.10 -2.65 9.41
C ARG A 158 -12.10 -2.80 10.55
N LEU A 159 -13.32 -2.29 10.39
CA LEU A 159 -14.37 -2.39 11.41
C LEU A 159 -14.79 -3.83 11.65
N LYS A 160 -15.00 -4.62 10.58
CA LYS A 160 -15.32 -6.06 10.70
C LYS A 160 -14.20 -6.85 11.38
N SER A 161 -12.93 -6.59 11.00
CA SER A 161 -11.78 -7.29 11.61
C SER A 161 -11.60 -6.99 13.10
N ARG A 162 -12.32 -5.99 13.63
CA ARG A 162 -12.30 -5.60 15.05
C ARG A 162 -13.63 -5.81 15.76
N ASN A 163 -14.57 -6.51 15.11
CA ASN A 163 -15.90 -6.83 15.62
C ASN A 163 -16.66 -5.57 16.08
N LEU A 164 -16.57 -4.47 15.33
CA LEU A 164 -17.27 -3.23 15.61
C LEU A 164 -18.60 -3.15 14.85
N ILE A 165 -18.66 -3.80 13.69
CA ILE A 165 -19.86 -4.02 12.86
C ILE A 165 -19.93 -5.46 12.42
#